data_6cc8f26123c28013c198e0d77e65f104
#
_entry.id   6cc8f26123c28013c198e0d77e65f104
#
_cell.length_a   1.000
_cell.length_b   1.000
_cell.length_c   1.000
_cell.angle_alpha   90.00
_cell.angle_beta   90.00
_cell.angle_gamma   90.00
#
_symmetry.space_group_name_H-M   'P 1'
#
loop_
_entity.id
_entity.type
_entity.pdbx_description
1 polymer ?
#
loop_
_entity_poly.entity_id
_entity_poly.type
_entity_poly.pdbx_seq_one_letter_code
_entity_poly.pdbx_strand_id
1 'polypeptide(L)'
;MQKRNILGIFVGLIIGLYTVLGMSLFTFINLKFNSVYYAQHIPHKEGTDPDVIMLMENMGWAYTPEIEDISYDDDGMYAITRNKGTKTSILGLSGDTLYFSSASGDDYLLNRNFSVQHAFDEHYHKIKYNQRKVQKEIRETVQPVIDAQPKPLINLQWLFNLIYQSRFN
;
A
#
# COMPACT_ATOMS: atom_id res chain seq x y z
N MET A 1 -21.99 -51.30 -12.35
CA MET A 1 -20.64 -50.73 -12.29
C MET A 1 -20.58 -49.23 -12.66
N GLN A 2 -21.38 -48.72 -13.60
CA GLN A 2 -21.34 -47.34 -14.13
C GLN A 2 -21.64 -46.25 -13.08
N LYS A 3 -22.58 -46.40 -12.16
CA LYS A 3 -22.97 -45.40 -11.15
C LYS A 3 -21.85 -45.04 -10.13
N ARG A 4 -21.00 -46.00 -9.76
CA ARG A 4 -19.86 -45.73 -8.83
C ARG A 4 -18.80 -44.83 -9.45
N ASN A 5 -18.55 -44.93 -10.75
CA ASN A 5 -17.58 -44.10 -11.46
C ASN A 5 -18.06 -42.65 -11.57
N ILE A 6 -19.37 -42.43 -11.80
CA ILE A 6 -19.97 -41.10 -11.92
C ILE A 6 -19.86 -40.36 -10.57
N LEU A 7 -20.15 -41.02 -9.46
CA LEU A 7 -20.02 -40.43 -8.12
C LEU A 7 -18.57 -40.05 -7.79
N GLY A 8 -17.61 -40.91 -8.14
CA GLY A 8 -16.18 -40.63 -7.94
C GLY A 8 -15.70 -39.41 -8.75
N ILE A 9 -16.14 -39.31 -9.99
CA ILE A 9 -15.86 -38.12 -10.85
C ILE A 9 -16.45 -36.86 -10.22
N PHE A 10 -17.70 -36.91 -9.77
CA PHE A 10 -18.38 -35.75 -9.19
C PHE A 10 -17.69 -35.29 -7.88
N VAL A 11 -17.32 -36.21 -7.01
CA VAL A 11 -16.56 -35.92 -5.78
C VAL A 11 -15.18 -35.33 -6.14
N GLY A 12 -14.48 -35.87 -7.12
CA GLY A 12 -13.19 -35.35 -7.59
C GLY A 12 -13.29 -33.92 -8.13
N LEU A 13 -14.34 -33.62 -8.89
CA LEU A 13 -14.59 -32.25 -9.39
C LEU A 13 -14.87 -31.27 -8.26
N ILE A 14 -15.66 -31.67 -7.26
CA ILE A 14 -15.95 -30.83 -6.09
C ILE A 14 -14.66 -30.54 -5.32
N ILE A 15 -13.86 -31.54 -5.01
CA ILE A 15 -12.59 -31.37 -4.31
C ILE A 15 -11.65 -30.47 -5.13
N GLY A 16 -11.55 -30.70 -6.45
CA GLY A 16 -10.75 -29.86 -7.35
C GLY A 16 -11.18 -28.39 -7.31
N LEU A 17 -12.49 -28.14 -7.38
CA LEU A 17 -13.04 -26.80 -7.29
C LEU A 17 -12.70 -26.11 -5.97
N TYR A 18 -12.91 -26.78 -4.83
CA TYR A 18 -12.55 -26.23 -3.52
C TYR A 18 -11.06 -25.97 -3.38
N THR A 19 -10.21 -26.83 -3.93
CA THR A 19 -8.76 -26.61 -3.93
C THR A 19 -8.38 -25.37 -4.72
N VAL A 20 -8.92 -25.18 -5.92
CA VAL A 20 -8.66 -23.99 -6.76
C VAL A 20 -9.15 -22.72 -6.08
N LEU A 21 -10.35 -22.73 -5.50
CA LEU A 21 -10.89 -21.58 -4.76
C LEU A 21 -10.03 -21.24 -3.55
N GLY A 22 -9.62 -22.24 -2.78
CA GLY A 22 -8.76 -22.07 -1.61
C GLY A 22 -7.39 -21.48 -1.98
N MET A 23 -6.76 -21.99 -3.04
CA MET A 23 -5.49 -21.47 -3.55
C MET A 23 -5.63 -20.02 -4.07
N SER A 24 -6.72 -19.71 -4.76
CA SER A 24 -6.99 -18.37 -5.27
C SER A 24 -7.18 -17.38 -4.12
N LEU A 25 -7.96 -17.74 -3.10
CA LEU A 25 -8.18 -16.93 -1.92
C LEU A 25 -6.87 -16.71 -1.14
N PHE A 26 -6.10 -17.78 -0.92
CA PHE A 26 -4.79 -17.70 -0.27
C PHE A 26 -3.85 -16.74 -1.02
N THR A 27 -3.79 -16.87 -2.35
CA THR A 27 -2.97 -16.00 -3.21
C THR A 27 -3.39 -14.54 -3.07
N PHE A 28 -4.69 -14.27 -3.14
CA PHE A 28 -5.24 -12.92 -2.98
C PHE A 28 -4.86 -12.32 -1.62
N ILE A 29 -5.11 -13.04 -0.52
CA ILE A 29 -4.78 -12.59 0.84
C ILE A 29 -3.27 -12.36 0.97
N ASN A 30 -2.44 -13.29 0.48
CA ASN A 30 -0.98 -13.14 0.53
C ASN A 30 -0.52 -11.88 -0.19
N LEU A 31 -1.01 -11.61 -1.41
CA LEU A 31 -0.64 -10.44 -2.19
C LEU A 31 -1.09 -9.14 -1.53
N LYS A 32 -2.27 -9.11 -0.91
CA LYS A 32 -2.78 -7.93 -0.21
C LYS A 32 -2.02 -7.66 1.08
N PHE A 33 -1.89 -8.66 1.93
CA PHE A 33 -1.21 -8.54 3.22
C PHE A 33 0.27 -8.19 3.10
N ASN A 34 0.96 -8.71 2.08
CA ASN A 34 2.38 -8.46 1.85
C ASN A 34 2.63 -7.44 0.71
N SER A 35 1.63 -6.66 0.34
CA SER A 35 1.72 -5.74 -0.81
C SER A 35 2.84 -4.73 -0.67
N VAL A 36 3.06 -4.19 0.54
CA VAL A 36 4.13 -3.23 0.82
C VAL A 36 5.51 -3.90 0.68
N TYR A 37 5.68 -5.10 1.24
CA TYR A 37 6.92 -5.86 1.08
C TYR A 37 7.25 -6.12 -0.39
N TYR A 38 6.27 -6.58 -1.18
CA TYR A 38 6.48 -6.81 -2.61
C TYR A 38 6.77 -5.52 -3.38
N ALA A 39 6.13 -4.42 -3.00
CA ALA A 39 6.33 -3.14 -3.64
C ALA A 39 7.73 -2.55 -3.42
N GLN A 40 8.39 -2.86 -2.29
CA GLN A 40 9.80 -2.52 -2.05
C GLN A 40 10.75 -3.17 -3.08
N HIS A 41 10.33 -4.28 -3.69
CA HIS A 41 11.17 -5.09 -4.59
C HIS A 41 10.67 -5.08 -6.03
N ILE A 42 9.67 -4.26 -6.37
CA ILE A 42 9.15 -4.16 -7.73
C ILE A 42 10.02 -3.20 -8.55
N PRO A 43 10.42 -3.58 -9.79
CA PRO A 43 11.04 -2.62 -10.69
C PRO A 43 10.10 -1.45 -10.99
N HIS A 44 10.59 -0.22 -10.85
CA HIS A 44 9.78 0.98 -11.01
C HIS A 44 10.60 2.15 -11.58
N LYS A 45 9.88 3.14 -12.14
CA LYS A 45 10.46 4.37 -12.65
C LYS A 45 10.91 5.27 -11.49
N GLU A 46 12.02 6.00 -11.68
CA GLU A 46 12.47 7.03 -10.73
C GLU A 46 11.38 8.08 -10.49
N GLY A 47 11.15 8.41 -9.22
CA GLY A 47 10.13 9.37 -8.77
C GLY A 47 8.76 8.76 -8.50
N THR A 48 8.62 7.42 -8.60
CA THR A 48 7.50 6.67 -8.03
C THR A 48 7.98 5.99 -6.75
N ASP A 49 7.10 5.86 -5.75
CA ASP A 49 7.36 5.14 -4.51
C ASP A 49 6.28 4.05 -4.34
N PRO A 50 6.45 2.89 -4.99
CA PRO A 50 5.44 1.84 -5.03
C PRO A 50 5.02 1.33 -3.66
N ASP A 51 5.96 1.23 -2.72
CA ASP A 51 5.72 0.77 -1.35
C ASP A 51 4.91 1.77 -0.52
N VAL A 52 5.14 3.08 -0.68
CA VAL A 52 4.30 4.13 -0.07
C VAL A 52 2.88 4.08 -0.63
N ILE A 53 2.75 3.94 -1.95
CA ILE A 53 1.44 3.84 -2.62
C ILE A 53 0.69 2.59 -2.14
N MET A 54 1.37 1.43 -2.13
CA MET A 54 0.77 0.17 -1.69
C MET A 54 0.45 0.17 -0.19
N LEU A 55 1.23 0.85 0.64
CA LEU A 55 0.92 1.04 2.05
C LEU A 55 -0.41 1.77 2.22
N MET A 56 -0.58 2.90 1.55
CA MET A 56 -1.80 3.70 1.68
C MET A 56 -3.02 3.00 1.08
N GLU A 57 -2.89 2.36 -0.08
CA GLU A 57 -4.01 1.66 -0.74
C GLU A 57 -4.43 0.36 -0.04
N ASN A 58 -3.55 -0.25 0.71
CA ASN A 58 -3.81 -1.51 1.40
C ASN A 58 -3.66 -1.38 2.93
N MET A 59 -3.80 -0.20 3.50
CA MET A 59 -3.58 0.05 4.92
C MET A 59 -4.46 -0.82 5.82
N GLY A 60 -5.70 -1.13 5.41
CA GLY A 60 -6.57 -2.08 6.11
C GLY A 60 -6.10 -3.55 6.05
N TRP A 61 -5.07 -3.88 5.25
CA TRP A 61 -4.47 -5.22 5.13
C TRP A 61 -3.02 -5.24 5.57
N ALA A 62 -2.32 -4.10 5.48
CA ALA A 62 -0.92 -3.96 5.85
C ALA A 62 -0.73 -4.13 7.36
N TYR A 63 0.44 -4.60 7.74
CA TYR A 63 0.82 -4.63 9.14
C TYR A 63 1.03 -3.20 9.65
N THR A 64 0.35 -2.84 10.73
CA THR A 64 0.46 -1.55 11.41
C THR A 64 1.20 -1.73 12.73
N PRO A 65 2.55 -1.59 12.74
CA PRO A 65 3.35 -1.78 13.94
C PRO A 65 3.10 -0.67 14.97
N GLU A 66 3.15 -1.01 16.24
CA GLU A 66 3.19 0.00 17.31
C GLU A 66 4.56 0.70 17.28
N ILE A 67 4.58 2.00 16.90
CA ILE A 67 5.76 2.86 16.87
C ILE A 67 5.43 4.11 17.66
N GLU A 68 6.28 4.49 18.63
CA GLU A 68 6.03 5.54 19.63
C GLU A 68 5.59 6.88 19.01
N ASP A 69 6.15 7.27 17.88
CA ASP A 69 5.87 8.55 17.21
C ASP A 69 4.86 8.43 16.05
N ILE A 70 4.22 7.27 15.86
CA ILE A 70 3.30 7.02 14.74
C ILE A 70 1.93 6.60 15.26
N SER A 71 0.88 7.19 14.70
CA SER A 71 -0.50 6.77 14.87
C SER A 71 -1.17 6.54 13.51
N TYR A 72 -2.21 5.71 13.53
CA TYR A 72 -2.98 5.30 12.36
C TYR A 72 -4.43 5.71 12.56
N ASP A 73 -5.05 6.23 11.50
CA ASP A 73 -6.47 6.56 11.46
C ASP A 73 -7.12 5.80 10.31
N ASP A 74 -8.25 5.14 10.58
CA ASP A 74 -9.06 4.38 9.62
C ASP A 74 -10.55 4.80 9.62
N ASP A 75 -10.93 5.81 10.38
CA ASP A 75 -12.30 6.36 10.49
C ASP A 75 -12.70 7.16 9.23
N GLY A 76 -12.83 6.43 8.11
CA GLY A 76 -13.29 6.98 6.83
C GLY A 76 -12.19 7.52 5.90
N MET A 77 -10.98 7.69 6.38
CA MET A 77 -9.78 7.98 5.61
C MET A 77 -8.61 7.20 6.20
N TYR A 78 -7.85 6.50 5.38
CA TYR A 78 -6.60 5.92 5.84
C TYR A 78 -5.55 7.02 5.99
N ALA A 79 -5.05 7.22 7.19
CA ALA A 79 -3.99 8.18 7.46
C ALA A 79 -2.92 7.64 8.41
N ILE A 80 -1.67 8.04 8.15
CA ILE A 80 -0.52 7.80 9.00
C ILE A 80 -0.03 9.15 9.49
N THR A 81 -0.10 9.35 10.78
CA THR A 81 0.39 10.55 11.46
C THR A 81 1.70 10.25 12.15
N ARG A 82 2.71 11.07 11.91
CA ARG A 82 3.99 11.01 12.62
C ARG A 82 4.23 12.26 13.44
N ASN A 83 4.47 12.08 14.74
CA ASN A 83 4.76 13.14 15.70
C ASN A 83 6.24 13.11 16.08
N LYS A 84 7.02 14.07 15.61
CA LYS A 84 8.45 14.19 15.90
C LYS A 84 8.74 15.42 16.75
N GLY A 85 8.67 15.26 18.08
CA GLY A 85 8.72 16.37 19.03
C GLY A 85 7.47 17.25 18.90
N THR A 86 7.66 18.53 18.56
CA THR A 86 6.54 19.48 18.32
C THR A 86 6.03 19.51 16.89
N LYS A 87 6.60 18.68 16.01
CA LYS A 87 6.27 18.67 14.58
C LYS A 87 5.43 17.45 14.24
N THR A 88 4.33 17.68 13.52
CA THR A 88 3.42 16.62 13.06
C THR A 88 3.42 16.59 11.54
N SER A 89 3.54 15.40 10.96
CA SER A 89 3.35 15.15 9.53
C SER A 89 2.25 14.11 9.35
N ILE A 90 1.39 14.30 8.36
CA ILE A 90 0.25 13.41 8.10
C ILE A 90 0.27 13.01 6.62
N LEU A 91 0.30 11.71 6.35
CA LEU A 91 0.04 11.17 5.02
C LEU A 91 -1.29 10.43 5.03
N GLY A 92 -2.20 10.80 4.14
CA GLY A 92 -3.50 10.18 4.04
C GLY A 92 -3.92 9.86 2.61
N LEU A 93 -4.92 8.99 2.47
CA LEU A 93 -5.55 8.62 1.21
C LEU A 93 -7.06 8.83 1.32
N SER A 94 -7.61 9.64 0.42
CA SER A 94 -9.06 9.82 0.25
C SER A 94 -9.42 9.59 -1.21
N GLY A 95 -10.15 8.52 -1.49
CA GLY A 95 -10.45 8.11 -2.86
C GLY A 95 -9.17 7.85 -3.65
N ASP A 96 -8.94 8.64 -4.71
CA ASP A 96 -7.78 8.53 -5.59
C ASP A 96 -6.67 9.55 -5.30
N THR A 97 -6.83 10.37 -4.27
CA THR A 97 -5.94 11.47 -3.93
C THR A 97 -5.17 11.15 -2.64
N LEU A 98 -3.85 11.17 -2.74
CA LEU A 98 -2.98 11.22 -1.58
C LEU A 98 -2.89 12.68 -1.12
N TYR A 99 -3.00 12.90 0.17
CA TYR A 99 -2.72 14.21 0.77
C TYR A 99 -1.59 14.07 1.79
N PHE A 100 -0.75 15.08 1.83
CA PHE A 100 0.36 15.14 2.76
C PHE A 100 0.42 16.52 3.42
N SER A 101 0.26 16.54 4.75
CA SER A 101 0.53 17.72 5.56
C SER A 101 1.93 17.60 6.14
N SER A 102 2.80 18.53 5.77
CA SER A 102 4.20 18.52 6.19
C SER A 102 4.37 19.09 7.60
N ALA A 103 5.49 18.76 8.23
CA ALA A 103 5.87 19.31 9.54
C ALA A 103 6.11 20.83 9.53
N SER A 104 6.17 21.48 8.38
CA SER A 104 6.24 22.95 8.22
C SER A 104 4.88 23.63 8.14
N GLY A 105 3.79 22.87 8.07
CA GLY A 105 2.43 23.37 7.91
C GLY A 105 1.97 23.50 6.43
N ASP A 106 2.80 23.06 5.48
CA ASP A 106 2.42 23.05 4.08
C ASP A 106 1.63 21.79 3.73
N ASP A 107 0.59 21.95 2.90
CA ASP A 107 -0.28 20.86 2.45
C ASP A 107 -0.06 20.55 0.97
N TYR A 108 0.00 19.26 0.65
CA TYR A 108 0.25 18.76 -0.70
C TYR A 108 -0.82 17.75 -1.11
N LEU A 109 -1.37 17.91 -2.31
CA LEU A 109 -2.23 16.92 -2.95
C LEU A 109 -1.44 16.20 -4.03
N LEU A 110 -1.39 14.88 -3.96
CA LEU A 110 -0.68 14.03 -4.92
C LEU A 110 -1.66 13.09 -5.61
N ASN A 111 -1.34 12.75 -6.86
CA ASN A 111 -2.05 11.69 -7.56
C ASN A 111 -1.49 10.29 -7.19
N ARG A 112 -2.14 9.23 -7.69
CA ARG A 112 -1.71 7.84 -7.47
C ARG A 112 -0.34 7.48 -8.08
N ASN A 113 0.24 8.34 -8.90
CA ASN A 113 1.60 8.18 -9.41
C ASN A 113 2.63 8.92 -8.56
N PHE A 114 2.24 9.33 -7.35
CA PHE A 114 3.10 10.02 -6.39
C PHE A 114 3.61 11.39 -6.87
N SER A 115 2.88 12.02 -7.81
CA SER A 115 3.20 13.35 -8.31
C SER A 115 2.35 14.41 -7.62
N VAL A 116 2.98 15.46 -7.11
CA VAL A 116 2.30 16.62 -6.51
C VAL A 116 1.52 17.36 -7.58
N GLN A 117 0.23 17.55 -7.34
CA GLN A 117 -0.68 18.28 -8.22
C GLN A 117 -0.93 19.71 -7.71
N HIS A 118 -1.03 19.85 -6.39
CA HIS A 118 -1.27 21.12 -5.72
C HIS A 118 -0.45 21.19 -4.44
N ALA A 119 -0.03 22.43 -4.09
CA ALA A 119 0.65 22.74 -2.84
C ALA A 119 0.09 24.04 -2.26
N PHE A 120 -0.13 24.07 -0.95
CA PHE A 120 -0.72 25.20 -0.22
C PHE A 120 0.06 25.43 1.07
N ASP A 121 0.08 26.69 1.53
CA ASP A 121 0.52 27.04 2.88
C ASP A 121 -0.62 26.84 3.93
N GLU A 122 -0.34 27.12 5.19
CA GLU A 122 -1.30 27.04 6.31
C GLU A 122 -2.52 27.98 6.15
N HIS A 123 -2.46 28.96 5.23
CA HIS A 123 -3.54 29.89 4.90
C HIS A 123 -4.25 29.53 3.59
N TYR A 124 -4.00 28.34 3.03
CA TYR A 124 -4.53 27.85 1.74
C TYR A 124 -4.12 28.68 0.52
N HIS A 125 -3.02 29.44 0.58
CA HIS A 125 -2.44 30.07 -0.59
C HIS A 125 -1.59 29.08 -1.37
N LYS A 126 -1.66 29.11 -2.69
CA LYS A 126 -0.81 28.28 -3.55
C LYS A 126 0.66 28.67 -3.41
N ILE A 127 1.50 27.67 -3.17
CA ILE A 127 2.94 27.84 -3.02
C ILE A 127 3.73 27.11 -4.12
N LYS A 128 4.97 27.53 -4.30
CA LYS A 128 5.95 26.79 -5.12
C LYS A 128 6.50 25.63 -4.29
N TYR A 129 6.67 24.49 -4.93
CA TYR A 129 7.19 23.29 -4.27
C TYR A 129 8.32 22.64 -5.07
N ASN A 130 9.11 21.84 -4.38
CA ASN A 130 10.06 20.92 -4.99
C ASN A 130 9.56 19.50 -4.79
N GLN A 131 9.14 18.85 -5.87
CA GLN A 131 8.55 17.51 -5.82
C GLN A 131 9.45 16.49 -5.11
N ARG A 132 10.75 16.47 -5.40
CA ARG A 132 11.69 15.52 -4.76
C ARG A 132 11.79 15.74 -3.26
N LYS A 133 11.75 17.01 -2.81
CA LYS A 133 11.76 17.34 -1.37
C LYS A 133 10.49 16.82 -0.69
N VAL A 134 9.32 17.08 -1.28
CA VAL A 134 8.03 16.59 -0.74
C VAL A 134 8.00 15.08 -0.67
N GLN A 135 8.38 14.38 -1.75
CA GLN A 135 8.45 12.93 -1.79
C GLN A 135 9.39 12.36 -0.71
N LYS A 136 10.54 13.00 -0.50
CA LYS A 136 11.47 12.62 0.56
C LYS A 136 10.87 12.78 1.96
N GLU A 137 10.17 13.88 2.23
CA GLU A 137 9.50 14.11 3.52
C GLU A 137 8.38 13.09 3.77
N ILE A 138 7.58 12.77 2.74
CA ILE A 138 6.59 11.70 2.82
C ILE A 138 7.27 10.37 3.15
N ARG A 139 8.34 10.04 2.41
CA ARG A 139 9.10 8.81 2.64
C ARG A 139 9.62 8.72 4.07
N GLU A 140 10.21 9.80 4.58
CA GLU A 140 10.70 9.88 5.95
C GLU A 140 9.57 9.69 6.98
N THR A 141 8.37 10.17 6.68
CA THR A 141 7.20 10.02 7.56
C THR A 141 6.80 8.56 7.72
N VAL A 142 6.74 7.79 6.63
CA VAL A 142 6.21 6.42 6.65
C VAL A 142 7.28 5.33 6.65
N GLN A 143 8.56 5.67 6.49
CA GLN A 143 9.66 4.70 6.41
C GLN A 143 9.68 3.69 7.57
N PRO A 144 9.46 4.08 8.85
CA PRO A 144 9.43 3.10 9.94
C PRO A 144 8.33 2.04 9.78
N VAL A 145 7.19 2.43 9.21
CA VAL A 145 6.08 1.49 8.94
C VAL A 145 6.44 0.54 7.81
N ILE A 146 7.09 1.07 6.75
CA ILE A 146 7.55 0.28 5.60
C ILE A 146 8.63 -0.72 6.04
N ASP A 147 9.60 -0.30 6.84
CA ASP A 147 10.69 -1.14 7.32
C ASP A 147 10.23 -2.27 8.25
N ALA A 148 9.12 -2.05 8.96
CA ALA A 148 8.54 -3.02 9.88
C ALA A 148 7.67 -4.08 9.18
N GLN A 149 7.43 -3.98 7.87
CA GLN A 149 6.58 -4.95 7.16
C GLN A 149 7.18 -6.37 7.20
N PRO A 150 6.39 -7.38 7.56
CA PRO A 150 6.88 -8.74 7.66
C PRO A 150 7.21 -9.32 6.28
N LYS A 151 8.22 -10.19 6.25
CA LYS A 151 8.49 -10.99 5.04
C LYS A 151 7.40 -12.04 4.85
N PRO A 152 6.92 -12.25 3.61
CA PRO A 152 5.92 -13.26 3.33
C PRO A 152 6.48 -14.68 3.58
N LEU A 153 5.67 -15.55 4.17
CA LEU A 153 6.00 -16.98 4.35
C LEU A 153 6.19 -17.68 2.99
N ILE A 154 5.33 -17.35 2.04
CA ILE A 154 5.43 -17.81 0.64
C ILE A 154 5.65 -16.58 -0.21
N ASN A 155 6.80 -16.50 -0.87
CA ASN A 155 7.14 -15.37 -1.71
C ASN A 155 6.46 -15.48 -3.09
N LEU A 156 5.53 -14.57 -3.36
CA LEU A 156 4.82 -14.43 -4.63
C LEU A 156 5.26 -13.17 -5.41
N GLN A 157 6.50 -12.71 -5.23
CA GLN A 157 7.04 -11.51 -5.90
C GLN A 157 6.84 -11.53 -7.42
N TRP A 158 7.07 -12.68 -8.05
CA TRP A 158 6.90 -12.83 -9.49
C TRP A 158 5.46 -12.53 -9.95
N LEU A 159 4.47 -12.98 -9.16
CA LEU A 159 3.06 -12.76 -9.45
C LEU A 159 2.67 -11.31 -9.15
N PHE A 160 3.19 -10.74 -8.07
CA PHE A 160 3.01 -9.32 -7.76
C PHE A 160 3.55 -8.44 -8.87
N ASN A 161 4.76 -8.71 -9.38
CA ASN A 161 5.35 -8.01 -10.52
C ASN A 161 4.47 -8.14 -11.76
N LEU A 162 3.99 -9.34 -12.08
CA LEU A 162 3.12 -9.56 -13.24
C LEU A 162 1.85 -8.69 -13.19
N ILE A 163 1.28 -8.48 -11.99
CA ILE A 163 0.03 -7.73 -11.81
C ILE A 163 0.28 -6.22 -11.76
N TYR A 164 1.32 -5.77 -11.06
CA TYR A 164 1.46 -4.37 -10.67
C TYR A 164 2.62 -3.63 -11.35
N GLN A 165 3.58 -4.30 -11.97
CA GLN A 165 4.77 -3.63 -12.53
C GLN A 165 4.43 -2.59 -13.60
N SER A 166 3.44 -2.85 -14.46
CA SER A 166 3.03 -1.91 -15.51
C SER A 166 2.49 -0.58 -14.96
N ARG A 167 2.07 -0.56 -13.70
CA ARG A 167 1.57 0.63 -13.03
C ARG A 167 2.68 1.57 -12.59
N PHE A 168 3.87 1.04 -12.30
CA PHE A 168 4.98 1.79 -11.71
C PHE A 168 6.14 2.06 -12.70
N ASN A 169 5.99 1.64 -13.96
CA ASN A 169 6.96 1.87 -15.05
C ASN A 169 6.64 3.11 -15.87
#